data_da003e8732b86d866e5872171d633452
#
_entry.id   da003e8732b86d866e5872171d633452
#
_cell.length_a   1.000
_cell.length_b   1.000
_cell.length_c   1.000
_cell.angle_alpha   90.00
_cell.angle_beta   90.00
_cell.angle_gamma   90.00
#
_symmetry.space_group_name_H-M   'P 1'
#
loop_
_entity.id
_entity.type
_entity.pdbx_description
1 polymer ?
#
loop_
_entity_poly.entity_id
_entity_poly.type
_entity_poly.pdbx_seq_one_letter_code
_entity_poly.pdbx_strand_id
1 'polypeptide(L)'
;MDISHILDGLNASQRDAVSAPLSNALVVAGAGSGKTRVLVHRIAWLIDVEGVSPHGILAVTFTNKAAAELRARTESLLNVSSRSMWVGTFHGLAHRLLRMHWAEAKLPQNFQIIDSDDQVRLIKRIMKAQDIDEKKYSKC
;
A
#
# COMPACT_ATOMS: atom_id res chain seq x y z
N MET A 1 12.03 -18.68 -21.23
CA MET A 1 11.64 -17.30 -20.87
C MET A 1 12.89 -16.60 -20.38
N ASP A 2 13.24 -15.46 -20.96
CA ASP A 2 14.42 -14.70 -20.53
C ASP A 2 14.07 -13.89 -19.29
N ILE A 3 14.65 -14.25 -18.14
CA ILE A 3 14.46 -13.60 -16.84
C ILE A 3 15.63 -12.68 -16.46
N SER A 4 16.60 -12.49 -17.36
CA SER A 4 17.79 -11.70 -17.10
C SER A 4 17.43 -10.28 -16.66
N HIS A 5 16.43 -9.68 -17.29
CA HIS A 5 15.94 -8.34 -16.95
C HIS A 5 15.44 -8.19 -15.49
N ILE A 6 15.01 -9.31 -14.86
CA ILE A 6 14.57 -9.31 -13.46
C ILE A 6 15.74 -9.44 -12.49
N LEU A 7 16.78 -10.19 -12.85
CA LEU A 7 17.90 -10.51 -11.93
C LEU A 7 19.15 -9.69 -12.20
N ASP A 8 19.29 -9.11 -13.39
CA ASP A 8 20.49 -8.35 -13.75
C ASP A 8 20.63 -7.08 -12.88
N GLY A 9 21.87 -6.82 -12.50
CA GLY A 9 22.22 -5.69 -11.64
C GLY A 9 21.80 -5.85 -10.16
N LEU A 10 21.30 -7.01 -9.74
CA LEU A 10 21.08 -7.35 -8.33
C LEU A 10 22.33 -8.05 -7.77
N ASN A 11 22.69 -7.76 -6.52
CA ASN A 11 23.72 -8.54 -5.81
C ASN A 11 23.15 -9.91 -5.35
N ALA A 12 24.01 -10.80 -4.84
CA ALA A 12 23.63 -12.16 -4.45
C ALA A 12 22.47 -12.17 -3.43
N SER A 13 22.55 -11.41 -2.34
CA SER A 13 21.49 -11.35 -1.31
C SER A 13 20.17 -10.77 -1.84
N GLN A 14 20.25 -9.83 -2.77
CA GLN A 14 19.05 -9.28 -3.42
C GLN A 14 18.42 -10.32 -4.35
N ARG A 15 19.21 -11.09 -5.10
CA ARG A 15 18.72 -12.19 -5.94
C ARG A 15 18.04 -13.25 -5.11
N ASP A 16 18.64 -13.67 -4.01
CA ASP A 16 18.07 -14.66 -3.08
C ASP A 16 16.71 -14.20 -2.55
N ALA A 17 16.59 -12.92 -2.17
CA ALA A 17 15.32 -12.35 -1.70
C ALA A 17 14.27 -12.27 -2.82
N VAL A 18 14.68 -11.94 -4.05
CA VAL A 18 13.79 -11.84 -5.22
C VAL A 18 13.27 -13.20 -5.65
N SER A 19 14.13 -14.21 -5.72
CA SER A 19 13.80 -15.57 -6.17
C SER A 19 13.37 -16.53 -5.04
N ALA A 20 13.18 -16.02 -3.82
CA ALA A 20 12.73 -16.83 -2.70
C ALA A 20 11.43 -17.58 -3.02
N PRO A 21 11.19 -18.78 -2.50
CA PRO A 21 9.96 -19.56 -2.72
C PRO A 21 8.70 -18.78 -2.36
N LEU A 22 7.53 -19.28 -2.80
CA LEU A 22 6.20 -18.78 -2.42
C LEU A 22 5.89 -19.14 -0.97
N SER A 23 6.60 -18.52 -0.05
CA SER A 23 6.44 -18.70 1.40
C SER A 23 6.63 -17.36 2.11
N ASN A 24 6.31 -17.31 3.40
CA ASN A 24 6.57 -16.11 4.20
C ASN A 24 8.07 -15.86 4.28
N ALA A 25 8.50 -14.64 3.97
CA ALA A 25 9.88 -14.22 4.01
C ALA A 25 10.03 -12.86 4.70
N LEU A 26 11.06 -12.73 5.53
CA LEU A 26 11.45 -11.47 6.15
C LEU A 26 12.80 -11.03 5.57
N VAL A 27 12.83 -9.88 4.91
CA VAL A 27 14.06 -9.30 4.37
C VAL A 27 14.50 -8.15 5.28
N VAL A 28 15.59 -8.35 5.99
CA VAL A 28 16.20 -7.33 6.87
C VAL A 28 17.30 -6.60 6.10
N ALA A 29 17.14 -5.30 5.94
CA ALA A 29 18.06 -4.49 5.14
C ALA A 29 18.17 -3.05 5.66
N GLY A 30 19.38 -2.53 5.71
CA GLY A 30 19.67 -1.15 6.15
C GLY A 30 19.15 -0.07 5.20
N ALA A 31 19.23 1.18 5.61
CA ALA A 31 18.94 2.30 4.72
C ALA A 31 19.89 2.29 3.51
N GLY A 32 19.37 2.61 2.32
CA GLY A 32 20.19 2.65 1.09
C GLY A 32 20.55 1.28 0.49
N SER A 33 20.18 0.16 1.13
CA SER A 33 20.49 -1.20 0.66
C SER A 33 19.72 -1.66 -0.59
N GLY A 34 18.82 -0.83 -1.12
CA GLY A 34 18.00 -1.17 -2.29
C GLY A 34 16.72 -1.95 -1.99
N LYS A 35 16.16 -1.86 -0.78
CA LYS A 35 14.89 -2.53 -0.40
C LYS A 35 13.76 -2.37 -1.42
N THR A 36 13.53 -1.14 -1.87
CA THR A 36 12.51 -0.86 -2.89
C THR A 36 12.80 -1.57 -4.20
N ARG A 37 14.08 -1.66 -4.58
CA ARG A 37 14.50 -2.40 -5.78
C ARG A 37 14.19 -3.88 -5.63
N VAL A 38 14.54 -4.49 -4.49
CA VAL A 38 14.20 -5.90 -4.21
C VAL A 38 12.69 -6.11 -4.30
N LEU A 39 11.87 -5.21 -3.73
CA LEU A 39 10.42 -5.34 -3.79
C LEU A 39 9.87 -5.27 -5.23
N VAL A 40 10.34 -4.32 -6.04
CA VAL A 40 9.98 -4.20 -7.47
C VAL A 40 10.31 -5.48 -8.23
N HIS A 41 11.55 -5.97 -8.07
CA HIS A 41 12.01 -7.17 -8.75
C HIS A 41 11.32 -8.44 -8.23
N ARG A 42 10.96 -8.51 -6.94
CA ARG A 42 10.14 -9.60 -6.39
C ARG A 42 8.75 -9.63 -7.00
N ILE A 43 8.11 -8.47 -7.15
CA ILE A 43 6.81 -8.39 -7.84
C ILE A 43 6.94 -8.91 -9.29
N ALA A 44 7.98 -8.49 -9.99
CA ALA A 44 8.24 -8.96 -11.35
C ALA A 44 8.46 -10.47 -11.40
N TRP A 45 9.24 -11.01 -10.48
CA TRP A 45 9.46 -12.46 -10.35
C TRP A 45 8.16 -13.22 -10.13
N LEU A 46 7.32 -12.75 -9.21
CA LEU A 46 6.03 -13.39 -8.91
C LEU A 46 5.11 -13.44 -10.14
N ILE A 47 5.13 -12.39 -10.96
CA ILE A 47 4.28 -12.33 -12.16
C ILE A 47 4.85 -13.17 -13.30
N ASP A 48 6.11 -12.95 -13.65
CA ASP A 48 6.69 -13.51 -14.87
C ASP A 48 7.21 -14.94 -14.68
N VAL A 49 7.69 -15.29 -13.48
CA VAL A 49 8.28 -16.61 -13.21
C VAL A 49 7.31 -17.54 -12.50
N GLU A 50 6.66 -17.05 -11.44
CA GLU A 50 5.73 -17.85 -10.63
C GLU A 50 4.29 -17.84 -11.20
N GLY A 51 4.01 -17.03 -12.22
CA GLY A 51 2.71 -16.95 -12.86
C GLY A 51 1.60 -16.37 -11.98
N VAL A 52 1.96 -15.60 -10.95
CA VAL A 52 0.98 -14.97 -10.07
C VAL A 52 0.25 -13.86 -10.83
N SER A 53 -1.08 -13.89 -10.80
CA SER A 53 -1.88 -12.84 -11.42
C SER A 53 -1.57 -11.48 -10.78
N PRO A 54 -1.38 -10.40 -11.57
CA PRO A 54 -1.23 -9.04 -11.03
C PRO A 54 -2.36 -8.64 -10.07
N HIS A 55 -3.58 -9.12 -10.26
CA HIS A 55 -4.73 -8.90 -9.37
C HIS A 55 -4.55 -9.53 -7.98
N GLY A 56 -3.74 -10.56 -7.87
CA GLY A 56 -3.41 -11.24 -6.61
C GLY A 56 -2.27 -10.58 -5.82
N ILE A 57 -1.70 -9.47 -6.31
CA ILE A 57 -0.57 -8.79 -5.66
C ILE A 57 -1.05 -7.58 -4.86
N LEU A 58 -0.76 -7.61 -3.57
CA LEU A 58 -0.95 -6.50 -2.65
C LEU A 58 0.42 -5.99 -2.17
N ALA A 59 0.79 -4.77 -2.54
CA ALA A 59 2.03 -4.13 -2.13
C ALA A 59 1.74 -2.83 -1.37
N VAL A 60 2.21 -2.75 -0.13
CA VAL A 60 1.86 -1.68 0.80
C VAL A 60 3.08 -0.83 1.15
N THR A 61 2.90 0.48 1.17
CA THR A 61 3.92 1.45 1.58
C THR A 61 3.34 2.43 2.61
N PHE A 62 4.20 3.23 3.23
CA PHE A 62 3.74 4.25 4.19
C PHE A 62 3.34 5.57 3.52
N THR A 63 3.94 5.94 2.39
CA THR A 63 3.72 7.23 1.75
C THR A 63 3.17 7.10 0.34
N ASN A 64 2.37 8.06 -0.08
CA ASN A 64 1.86 8.13 -1.46
C ASN A 64 2.99 8.25 -2.48
N LYS A 65 4.08 8.97 -2.13
CA LYS A 65 5.26 9.08 -2.98
C LYS A 65 5.90 7.72 -3.21
N ALA A 66 6.14 6.94 -2.15
CA ALA A 66 6.71 5.59 -2.26
C ALA A 66 5.78 4.65 -3.06
N ALA A 67 4.46 4.75 -2.86
CA ALA A 67 3.51 3.96 -3.64
C ALA A 67 3.53 4.31 -5.14
N ALA A 68 3.62 5.59 -5.48
CA ALA A 68 3.74 6.04 -6.86
C ALA A 68 5.05 5.57 -7.51
N GLU A 69 6.16 5.68 -6.79
CA GLU A 69 7.48 5.21 -7.23
C GLU A 69 7.49 3.69 -7.44
N LEU A 70 6.91 2.92 -6.52
CA LEU A 70 6.79 1.47 -6.64
C LEU A 70 6.00 1.08 -7.89
N ARG A 71 4.86 1.73 -8.14
CA ARG A 71 4.07 1.51 -9.36
C ARG A 71 4.86 1.80 -10.62
N ALA A 72 5.45 2.99 -10.71
CA ALA A 72 6.20 3.41 -11.89
C ALA A 72 7.36 2.46 -12.22
N ARG A 73 8.12 2.05 -11.20
CA ARG A 73 9.24 1.11 -11.38
C ARG A 73 8.77 -0.29 -11.79
N THR A 74 7.67 -0.78 -11.21
CA THR A 74 7.10 -2.08 -11.57
C THR A 74 6.57 -2.07 -13.02
N GLU A 75 5.87 -1.00 -13.42
CA GLU A 75 5.39 -0.83 -14.79
C GLU A 75 6.54 -0.78 -15.80
N SER A 76 7.61 -0.06 -15.46
CA SER A 76 8.79 0.03 -16.31
C SER A 76 9.52 -1.31 -16.47
N LEU A 77 9.56 -2.12 -15.41
CA LEU A 77 10.27 -3.41 -15.43
C LEU A 77 9.48 -4.49 -16.17
N LEU A 78 8.16 -4.54 -15.96
CA LEU A 78 7.28 -5.57 -16.53
C LEU A 78 6.65 -5.18 -17.87
N ASN A 79 6.72 -3.92 -18.25
CA ASN A 79 5.98 -3.36 -19.38
C ASN A 79 4.47 -3.65 -19.32
N VAL A 80 3.90 -3.68 -18.11
CA VAL A 80 2.48 -3.92 -17.83
C VAL A 80 1.90 -2.79 -16.98
N SER A 81 0.59 -2.58 -17.09
CA SER A 81 -0.09 -1.58 -16.25
C SER A 81 -0.24 -2.07 -14.80
N SER A 82 0.20 -1.26 -13.84
CA SER A 82 0.02 -1.54 -12.40
C SER A 82 -1.42 -1.34 -11.92
N ARG A 83 -2.34 -0.90 -12.78
CA ARG A 83 -3.76 -0.66 -12.40
C ARG A 83 -4.46 -1.90 -11.88
N SER A 84 -4.02 -3.08 -12.32
CA SER A 84 -4.55 -4.37 -11.89
C SER A 84 -4.05 -4.79 -10.50
N MET A 85 -2.93 -4.25 -10.03
CA MET A 85 -2.34 -4.56 -8.74
C MET A 85 -2.91 -3.66 -7.62
N TRP A 86 -2.86 -4.17 -6.41
CA TRP A 86 -3.17 -3.41 -5.20
C TRP A 86 -1.89 -2.79 -4.63
N VAL A 87 -1.45 -1.67 -5.20
CA VAL A 87 -0.26 -0.94 -4.75
C VAL A 87 -0.69 0.40 -4.16
N GLY A 88 -0.37 0.65 -2.90
CA GLY A 88 -0.78 1.88 -2.23
C GLY A 88 -0.29 2.00 -0.80
N THR A 89 -0.75 3.03 -0.11
CA THR A 89 -0.58 3.17 1.34
C THR A 89 -1.61 2.33 2.08
N PHE A 90 -1.36 1.98 3.35
CA PHE A 90 -2.33 1.29 4.20
C PHE A 90 -3.69 1.98 4.18
N HIS A 91 -3.73 3.28 4.41
CA HIS A 91 -4.98 4.05 4.39
C HIS A 91 -5.67 4.04 3.02
N GLY A 92 -4.92 4.22 1.94
CA GLY A 92 -5.47 4.23 0.59
C GLY A 92 -6.06 2.88 0.18
N LEU A 93 -5.37 1.79 0.52
CA LEU A 93 -5.83 0.43 0.22
C LEU A 93 -7.02 0.03 1.10
N ALA A 94 -7.00 0.37 2.40
CA ALA A 94 -8.13 0.16 3.30
C ALA A 94 -9.37 0.93 2.83
N HIS A 95 -9.21 2.19 2.42
CA HIS A 95 -10.30 2.97 1.85
C HIS A 95 -10.86 2.34 0.58
N ARG A 96 -10.00 1.90 -0.35
CA ARG A 96 -10.41 1.18 -1.57
C ARG A 96 -11.19 -0.10 -1.22
N LEU A 97 -10.72 -0.88 -0.27
CA LEU A 97 -11.40 -2.09 0.20
C LEU A 97 -12.79 -1.78 0.77
N LEU A 98 -12.89 -0.79 1.66
CA LEU A 98 -14.16 -0.36 2.22
C LEU A 98 -15.13 0.18 1.16
N ARG A 99 -14.63 0.87 0.14
CA ARG A 99 -15.45 1.33 -1.00
C ARG A 99 -16.03 0.18 -1.81
N MET A 100 -15.28 -0.92 -1.96
CA MET A 100 -15.77 -2.10 -2.68
C MET A 100 -16.75 -2.93 -1.84
N HIS A 101 -16.59 -2.93 -0.52
CA HIS A 101 -17.34 -3.75 0.44
C HIS A 101 -18.12 -2.89 1.45
N TRP A 102 -18.64 -1.75 0.99
CA TRP A 102 -19.34 -0.81 1.87
C TRP A 102 -20.58 -1.42 2.55
N ALA A 103 -21.30 -2.29 1.83
CA ALA A 103 -22.50 -2.94 2.35
C ALA A 103 -22.18 -3.93 3.47
N GLU A 104 -21.17 -4.78 3.26
CA GLU A 104 -20.68 -5.75 4.26
C GLU A 104 -20.11 -5.04 5.48
N ALA A 105 -19.46 -3.90 5.27
CA ALA A 105 -18.95 -3.05 6.34
C ALA A 105 -20.04 -2.22 7.05
N LYS A 106 -21.30 -2.34 6.61
CA LYS A 106 -22.46 -1.56 7.14
C LYS A 106 -22.24 -0.06 7.07
N LEU A 107 -21.56 0.40 6.03
CA LEU A 107 -21.32 1.82 5.77
C LEU A 107 -22.30 2.32 4.71
N PRO A 108 -22.66 3.61 4.72
CA PRO A 108 -23.36 4.20 3.58
C PRO A 108 -22.45 4.22 2.36
N GLN A 109 -22.98 3.99 1.16
CA GLN A 109 -22.19 3.95 -0.07
C GLN A 109 -21.32 5.19 -0.30
N ASN A 110 -21.80 6.35 0.16
CA ASN A 110 -21.14 7.65 0.04
C ASN A 110 -20.38 8.05 1.33
N PHE A 111 -19.99 7.10 2.18
CA PHE A 111 -19.25 7.42 3.39
C PHE A 111 -18.00 8.26 3.10
N GLN A 112 -17.63 9.10 4.06
CA GLN A 112 -16.43 9.91 4.01
C GLN A 112 -15.50 9.52 5.14
N ILE A 113 -14.19 9.60 4.87
CA ILE A 113 -13.15 9.45 5.88
C ILE A 113 -12.78 10.87 6.31
N ILE A 114 -12.82 11.09 7.61
CA ILE A 114 -12.41 12.34 8.24
C ILE A 114 -11.06 12.13 8.93
N ASP A 115 -10.21 13.13 8.91
CA ASP A 115 -8.97 13.14 9.69
C ASP A 115 -9.22 13.57 11.15
N SER A 116 -8.16 13.56 11.96
CA SER A 116 -8.25 13.93 13.38
C SER A 116 -8.68 15.38 13.58
N ASP A 117 -8.29 16.28 12.69
CA ASP A 117 -8.67 17.69 12.79
C ASP A 117 -10.15 17.90 12.43
N ASP A 118 -10.61 17.21 11.40
CA ASP A 118 -12.02 17.21 11.01
C ASP A 118 -12.89 16.58 12.10
N GLN A 119 -12.42 15.53 12.75
CA GLN A 119 -13.11 14.92 13.90
C GLN A 119 -13.29 15.93 15.03
N VAL A 120 -12.22 16.66 15.40
CA VAL A 120 -12.28 17.69 16.44
C VAL A 120 -13.24 18.81 16.05
N ARG A 121 -13.20 19.27 14.79
CA ARG A 121 -14.12 20.29 14.28
C ARG A 121 -15.58 19.84 14.34
N LEU A 122 -15.84 18.58 13.97
CA LEU A 122 -17.18 18.01 14.03
C LEU A 122 -17.69 17.93 15.47
N ILE A 123 -16.88 17.44 16.41
CA ILE A 123 -17.22 17.38 17.83
C ILE A 123 -17.56 18.77 18.38
N LYS A 124 -16.70 19.76 18.12
CA LYS A 124 -16.94 21.15 18.55
C LYS A 124 -18.24 21.72 17.99
N ARG A 125 -18.53 21.43 16.73
CA ARG A 125 -19.78 21.85 16.10
C ARG A 125 -21.01 21.23 16.77
N ILE A 126 -20.94 19.93 17.12
CA ILE A 126 -22.03 19.24 17.84
C ILE A 126 -22.18 19.79 19.26
N MET A 127 -21.08 20.00 19.99
CA MET A 127 -21.10 20.59 21.32
C MET A 127 -21.76 21.97 21.32
N LYS A 128 -21.39 22.82 20.35
CA LYS A 128 -22.01 24.14 20.19
C LYS A 128 -23.49 24.05 19.88
N ALA A 129 -23.91 23.12 19.04
CA ALA A 129 -25.31 22.92 18.68
C ALA A 129 -26.19 22.42 19.88
N GLN A 130 -25.55 21.74 20.84
CA GLN A 130 -26.18 21.21 22.05
C GLN A 130 -25.95 22.07 23.29
N ASP A 131 -25.41 23.28 23.12
CA ASP A 131 -25.08 24.23 24.21
C ASP A 131 -24.17 23.65 25.30
N ILE A 132 -23.23 22.78 24.90
CA ILE A 132 -22.25 22.14 25.77
C ILE A 132 -20.98 23.00 25.85
N ASP A 133 -20.56 23.38 27.05
CA ASP A 133 -19.36 24.18 27.29
C ASP A 133 -18.08 23.37 27.03
N GLU A 134 -17.32 23.73 25.98
CA GLU A 134 -16.04 23.09 25.61
C GLU A 134 -15.01 23.13 26.75
N LYS A 135 -15.09 24.12 27.66
CA LYS A 135 -14.12 24.26 28.77
C LYS A 135 -14.25 23.21 29.86
N LYS A 136 -15.43 22.59 29.96
CA LYS A 136 -15.69 21.51 30.95
C LYS A 136 -15.11 20.17 30.55
N TYR A 137 -14.79 19.98 29.26
CA TYR A 137 -14.26 18.73 28.73
C TYR A 137 -12.83 18.94 28.29
N SER A 138 -11.89 18.53 29.13
CA SER A 138 -10.46 18.56 28.84
C SER A 138 -10.14 17.74 27.60
N LYS A 139 -9.24 18.27 26.75
CA LYS A 139 -8.73 17.52 25.60
C LYS A 139 -8.16 16.19 26.06
N CYS A 140 -8.74 15.07 25.62
CA CYS A 140 -8.04 13.79 25.59
C CYS A 140 -7.03 13.77 24.44
#